data_3241fe1fb28fe2013eb789c0ac8a95ec
#
_entry.id   3241fe1fb28fe2013eb789c0ac8a95ec
#
_cell.length_a   1.000
_cell.length_b   1.000
_cell.length_c   1.000
_cell.angle_alpha   90.00
_cell.angle_beta   90.00
_cell.angle_gamma   90.00
#
_symmetry.space_group_name_H-M   'P 1'
#
loop_
_entity.id
_entity.type
_entity.pdbx_description
1 polymer ?
#
loop_
_entity_poly.entity_id
_entity_poly.type
_entity_poly.pdbx_seq_one_letter_code
_entity_poly.pdbx_strand_id
1 'polypeptide(L)'
;HYIIYGDYTSDGHFVLHLQCMDPSANLDLYLKKSRCSVFFSATFLPIHYYREQLAGREDDYAIYAPSPFSPDKRLLMIGKDVSTKYNLRTLAMYQKIATYIRNFISAKKGNYLVFFPSYRMMQEVEQELELAPFETPIQLFSQKMSMKEQERESFLEHFQENPAQTTVGLCVMGGVFGEGIDLK
;
A
#
# COMPACT_ATOMS: atom_id res chain seq x y z
N HIS A 1 17.33 23.59 2.98
CA HIS A 1 16.96 22.30 2.40
C HIS A 1 16.85 21.16 3.43
N TYR A 2 17.43 21.33 4.65
CA TYR A 2 17.35 20.32 5.72
C TYR A 2 16.70 20.91 6.97
N ILE A 3 15.90 20.10 7.66
CA ILE A 3 15.40 20.35 9.01
C ILE A 3 16.13 19.39 9.94
N ILE A 4 16.59 19.95 11.08
CA ILE A 4 17.21 19.17 12.16
C ILE A 4 16.30 19.28 13.37
N TYR A 5 15.88 18.14 13.90
CA TYR A 5 15.10 18.07 15.13
C TYR A 5 15.53 16.87 15.96
N GLY A 6 15.26 16.91 17.26
CA GLY A 6 15.57 15.80 18.17
C GLY A 6 14.35 15.40 18.98
N ASP A 7 14.28 14.13 19.31
CA ASP A 7 13.31 13.57 20.23
C ASP A 7 13.93 12.50 21.12
N TYR A 8 13.13 11.96 22.04
CA TYR A 8 13.54 10.86 22.89
C TYR A 8 12.72 9.62 22.55
N THR A 9 13.39 8.49 22.41
CA THR A 9 12.74 7.18 22.29
C THR A 9 12.07 6.77 23.59
N SER A 10 11.18 5.78 23.55
CA SER A 10 10.45 5.28 24.72
C SER A 10 11.37 4.70 25.81
N ASP A 11 12.59 4.30 25.46
CA ASP A 11 13.65 3.80 26.35
C ASP A 11 14.64 4.89 26.79
N GLY A 12 14.34 6.17 26.47
CA GLY A 12 15.07 7.34 26.96
C GLY A 12 16.30 7.74 26.16
N HIS A 13 16.57 7.12 25.02
CA HIS A 13 17.68 7.53 24.15
C HIS A 13 17.31 8.79 23.36
N PHE A 14 18.24 9.73 23.29
CA PHE A 14 18.11 10.91 22.44
C PHE A 14 18.43 10.54 20.99
N VAL A 15 17.53 10.90 20.07
CA VAL A 15 17.69 10.69 18.63
C VAL A 15 17.70 12.04 17.92
N LEU A 16 18.73 12.27 17.11
CA LEU A 16 18.84 13.44 16.25
C LEU A 16 18.42 13.05 14.83
N HIS A 17 17.42 13.73 14.31
CA HIS A 17 16.91 13.55 12.95
C HIS A 17 17.45 14.65 12.04
N LEU A 18 17.96 14.25 10.89
CA LEU A 18 18.30 15.13 9.77
C LEU A 18 17.39 14.78 8.59
N GLN A 19 16.41 15.63 8.34
CA GLN A 19 15.43 15.42 7.28
C GLN A 19 15.69 16.33 6.09
N CYS A 20 15.91 15.75 4.92
CA CYS A 20 16.01 16.49 3.67
C CYS A 20 14.60 16.87 3.21
N MET A 21 14.32 18.17 3.12
CA MET A 21 13.04 18.71 2.67
C MET A 21 13.03 18.99 1.17
N ASP A 22 14.18 19.29 0.61
CA ASP A 22 14.37 19.58 -0.80
C ASP A 22 15.66 18.92 -1.29
N PRO A 23 15.55 17.80 -2.02
CA PRO A 23 16.69 17.07 -2.54
C PRO A 23 17.25 17.63 -3.84
N SER A 24 16.60 18.60 -4.48
CA SER A 24 16.88 19.06 -5.86
C SER A 24 18.35 19.45 -6.08
N ALA A 25 18.92 20.26 -5.17
CA ALA A 25 20.30 20.71 -5.29
C ALA A 25 21.32 19.55 -5.20
N ASN A 26 21.04 18.55 -4.36
CA ASN A 26 21.91 17.37 -4.25
C ASN A 26 21.77 16.48 -5.49
N LEU A 27 20.55 16.28 -5.97
CA LEU A 27 20.30 15.50 -7.18
C LEU A 27 20.97 16.15 -8.40
N ASP A 28 20.89 17.46 -8.57
CA ASP A 28 21.51 18.19 -9.68
C ASP A 28 23.03 17.95 -9.76
N LEU A 29 23.72 17.86 -8.61
CA LEU A 29 25.15 17.54 -8.58
C LEU A 29 25.47 16.15 -9.16
N TYR A 30 24.58 15.19 -8.98
CA TYR A 30 24.75 13.85 -9.54
C TYR A 30 24.28 13.75 -10.98
N LEU A 31 23.14 14.37 -11.32
CA LEU A 31 22.57 14.37 -12.64
C LEU A 31 23.50 15.01 -13.68
N LYS A 32 24.22 16.07 -13.30
CA LYS A 32 25.24 16.72 -14.14
C LYS A 32 26.40 15.80 -14.56
N LYS A 33 26.62 14.69 -13.86
CA LYS A 33 27.62 13.68 -14.21
C LYS A 33 27.09 12.67 -15.22
N SER A 34 25.80 12.64 -15.46
CA SER A 34 25.14 11.74 -16.40
C SER A 34 24.93 12.42 -17.74
N ARG A 35 24.95 11.65 -18.83
CA ARG A 35 24.64 12.15 -20.17
C ARG A 35 23.13 12.46 -20.32
N CYS A 36 22.30 11.66 -19.74
CA CYS A 36 20.86 11.83 -19.65
C CYS A 36 20.33 11.09 -18.43
N SER A 37 19.14 11.47 -17.95
CA SER A 37 18.44 10.81 -16.85
C SER A 37 16.97 10.68 -17.19
N VAL A 38 16.38 9.55 -16.84
CA VAL A 38 14.95 9.27 -17.03
C VAL A 38 14.36 8.90 -15.67
N PHE A 39 13.37 9.65 -15.25
CA PHE A 39 12.57 9.37 -14.06
C PHE A 39 11.20 8.87 -14.46
N PHE A 40 10.71 7.84 -13.82
CA PHE A 40 9.38 7.32 -14.08
C PHE A 40 8.72 6.84 -12.79
N SER A 41 7.42 7.06 -12.69
CA SER A 41 6.58 6.60 -11.59
C SER A 41 5.12 6.62 -12.03
N ALA A 42 4.30 5.78 -11.42
CA ALA A 42 2.84 5.84 -11.57
C ALA A 42 2.22 7.05 -10.83
N THR A 43 2.97 7.74 -9.96
CA THR A 43 2.47 8.75 -9.02
C THR A 43 3.15 10.12 -9.15
N PHE A 44 3.78 10.44 -10.28
CA PHE A 44 4.40 11.75 -10.53
C PHE A 44 3.36 12.85 -10.84
N LEU A 45 2.33 12.97 -10.00
CA LEU A 45 1.32 14.00 -10.13
C LEU A 45 1.17 14.81 -8.83
N PRO A 46 1.15 16.14 -8.88
CA PRO A 46 1.31 17.00 -10.08
C PRO A 46 2.75 17.05 -10.59
N ILE A 47 2.92 17.01 -11.91
CA ILE A 47 4.23 16.87 -12.56
C ILE A 47 5.20 18.02 -12.23
N HIS A 48 4.69 19.24 -12.08
CA HIS A 48 5.52 20.43 -11.75
C HIS A 48 6.24 20.26 -10.41
N TYR A 49 5.55 19.77 -9.38
CA TYR A 49 6.13 19.52 -8.07
C TYR A 49 7.28 18.53 -8.15
N TYR A 50 7.08 17.40 -8.82
CA TYR A 50 8.13 16.39 -8.94
C TYR A 50 9.28 16.82 -9.82
N ARG A 51 9.02 17.63 -10.87
CA ARG A 51 10.07 18.22 -11.70
C ARG A 51 11.02 19.06 -10.84
N GLU A 52 10.49 19.94 -10.00
CA GLU A 52 11.29 20.76 -9.07
C GLU A 52 12.09 19.89 -8.10
N GLN A 53 11.45 18.93 -7.45
CA GLN A 53 12.09 18.04 -6.47
C GLN A 53 13.19 17.15 -7.06
N LEU A 54 13.06 16.80 -8.33
CA LEU A 54 14.02 15.95 -9.06
C LEU A 54 15.07 16.76 -9.83
N ALA A 55 15.23 18.05 -9.53
CA ALA A 55 16.14 18.97 -10.18
C ALA A 55 15.91 19.10 -11.71
N GLY A 56 14.69 18.88 -12.17
CA GLY A 56 14.30 19.05 -13.56
C GLY A 56 14.24 20.53 -13.95
N ARG A 57 14.47 20.80 -15.22
CA ARG A 57 14.42 22.12 -15.84
C ARG A 57 13.07 22.33 -16.53
N GLU A 58 12.72 23.56 -16.83
CA GLU A 58 11.47 23.89 -17.52
C GLU A 58 11.38 23.27 -18.92
N ASP A 59 12.51 23.10 -19.59
CA ASP A 59 12.65 22.54 -20.92
C ASP A 59 12.78 20.99 -20.93
N ASP A 60 12.85 20.35 -19.76
CA ASP A 60 12.86 18.88 -19.68
C ASP A 60 11.51 18.29 -20.09
N TYR A 61 11.57 17.23 -20.88
CA TYR A 61 10.39 16.54 -21.36
C TYR A 61 9.65 15.86 -20.20
N ALA A 62 8.33 16.03 -20.17
CA ALA A 62 7.43 15.31 -19.29
C ALA A 62 6.38 14.57 -20.13
N ILE A 63 6.29 13.26 -19.95
CA ILE A 63 5.36 12.42 -20.70
C ILE A 63 4.35 11.85 -19.73
N TYR A 64 3.08 12.01 -20.04
CA TYR A 64 1.99 11.32 -19.36
C TYR A 64 1.58 10.10 -20.19
N ALA A 65 1.81 8.91 -19.66
CA ALA A 65 1.34 7.69 -20.24
C ALA A 65 -0.06 7.35 -19.69
N PRO A 66 -1.10 7.26 -20.53
CA PRO A 66 -2.42 6.87 -20.05
C PRO A 66 -2.39 5.43 -19.53
N SER A 67 -3.25 5.15 -18.54
CA SER A 67 -3.38 3.80 -17.99
C SER A 67 -3.83 2.82 -19.09
N PRO A 68 -3.18 1.65 -19.22
CA PRO A 68 -3.63 0.59 -20.12
C PRO A 68 -4.92 -0.11 -19.62
N PHE A 69 -5.29 0.12 -18.35
CA PHE A 69 -6.48 -0.47 -17.75
C PHE A 69 -7.70 0.39 -18.00
N SER A 70 -8.71 -0.18 -18.68
CA SER A 70 -9.98 0.51 -18.95
C SER A 70 -10.72 0.85 -17.65
N PRO A 71 -11.16 2.11 -17.47
CA PRO A 71 -12.00 2.49 -16.32
C PRO A 71 -13.32 1.71 -16.25
N ASP A 72 -13.84 1.24 -17.37
CA ASP A 72 -15.10 0.48 -17.45
C ASP A 72 -15.00 -0.91 -16.79
N LYS A 73 -13.78 -1.39 -16.60
CA LYS A 73 -13.52 -2.66 -15.91
C LYS A 73 -13.30 -2.47 -14.40
N ARG A 74 -13.43 -1.24 -13.88
CA ARG A 74 -13.21 -0.90 -12.49
C ARG A 74 -14.50 -0.53 -11.79
N LEU A 75 -14.89 -1.29 -10.77
CA LEU A 75 -15.95 -0.92 -9.84
C LEU A 75 -15.33 -0.29 -8.59
N LEU A 76 -15.70 0.96 -8.29
CA LEU A 76 -15.36 1.64 -7.03
C LEU A 76 -16.58 1.69 -6.13
N MET A 77 -16.44 1.14 -4.92
CA MET A 77 -17.50 1.16 -3.90
C MET A 77 -16.96 1.82 -2.63
N ILE A 78 -17.81 2.60 -1.95
CA ILE A 78 -17.45 3.30 -0.71
C ILE A 78 -18.44 2.92 0.38
N GLY A 79 -17.96 2.25 1.43
CA GLY A 79 -18.72 2.00 2.65
C GLY A 79 -18.83 3.28 3.47
N LYS A 80 -20.05 3.81 3.64
CA LYS A 80 -20.29 5.08 4.36
C LYS A 80 -20.39 4.94 5.87
N ASP A 81 -20.61 3.74 6.36
CA ASP A 81 -20.92 3.40 7.75
C ASP A 81 -19.80 2.63 8.47
N VAL A 82 -18.62 2.56 7.84
CA VAL A 82 -17.38 2.02 8.41
C VAL A 82 -16.29 3.08 8.44
N SER A 83 -15.37 2.95 9.39
CA SER A 83 -14.27 3.90 9.55
C SER A 83 -13.02 3.21 10.08
N THR A 84 -11.86 3.63 9.59
CA THR A 84 -10.54 3.20 10.08
C THR A 84 -9.89 4.21 11.03
N LYS A 85 -10.57 5.33 11.35
CA LYS A 85 -10.07 6.35 12.27
C LYS A 85 -9.79 5.75 13.65
N TYR A 86 -8.64 6.10 14.23
CA TYR A 86 -8.16 5.51 15.48
C TYR A 86 -9.20 5.57 16.63
N ASN A 87 -9.85 6.70 16.82
CA ASN A 87 -10.84 6.92 17.86
C ASN A 87 -12.19 6.21 17.63
N LEU A 88 -12.41 5.62 16.45
CA LEU A 88 -13.61 4.87 16.10
C LEU A 88 -13.37 3.35 16.02
N ARG A 89 -12.16 2.89 16.36
CA ARG A 89 -11.79 1.47 16.35
C ARG A 89 -12.38 0.76 17.57
N THR A 90 -13.53 0.19 17.40
CA THR A 90 -14.25 -0.60 18.40
C THR A 90 -14.50 -2.01 17.88
N LEU A 91 -14.81 -2.96 18.76
CA LEU A 91 -15.18 -4.32 18.37
C LEU A 91 -16.33 -4.31 17.34
N ALA A 92 -17.38 -3.54 17.60
CA ALA A 92 -18.52 -3.40 16.68
C ALA A 92 -18.10 -2.89 15.30
N MET A 93 -17.09 -2.01 15.23
CA MET A 93 -16.53 -1.53 13.95
C MET A 93 -15.75 -2.63 13.24
N TYR A 94 -14.97 -3.44 13.97
CA TYR A 94 -14.23 -4.57 13.38
C TYR A 94 -15.17 -5.64 12.84
N GLN A 95 -16.23 -5.97 13.57
CA GLN A 95 -17.30 -6.89 13.14
C GLN A 95 -17.98 -6.40 11.86
N LYS A 96 -18.28 -5.11 11.79
CA LYS A 96 -18.88 -4.51 10.62
C LYS A 96 -17.97 -4.56 9.41
N ILE A 97 -16.68 -4.26 9.57
CA ILE A 97 -15.67 -4.37 8.51
C ILE A 97 -15.53 -5.83 8.07
N ALA A 98 -15.45 -6.78 8.99
CA ALA A 98 -15.41 -8.20 8.67
C ALA A 98 -16.66 -8.65 7.87
N THR A 99 -17.84 -8.12 8.20
CA THR A 99 -19.08 -8.38 7.44
C THR A 99 -19.00 -7.84 6.02
N TYR A 100 -18.47 -6.62 5.81
CA TYR A 100 -18.22 -6.08 4.47
C TYR A 100 -17.27 -6.97 3.66
N ILE A 101 -16.16 -7.39 4.27
CA ILE A 101 -15.18 -8.26 3.62
C ILE A 101 -15.84 -9.59 3.23
N ARG A 102 -16.59 -10.22 4.13
CA ARG A 102 -17.31 -11.48 3.85
C ARG A 102 -18.26 -11.33 2.66
N ASN A 103 -19.10 -10.32 2.68
CA ASN A 103 -20.07 -10.07 1.61
C ASN A 103 -19.38 -9.84 0.27
N PHE A 104 -18.26 -9.11 0.28
CA PHE A 104 -17.50 -8.82 -0.94
C PHE A 104 -16.84 -10.09 -1.52
N ILE A 105 -16.24 -10.90 -0.66
CA ILE A 105 -15.58 -12.17 -1.04
C ILE A 105 -16.62 -13.20 -1.55
N SER A 106 -17.79 -13.27 -0.92
CA SER A 106 -18.86 -14.21 -1.29
C SER A 106 -19.51 -13.86 -2.63
N ALA A 107 -19.41 -12.61 -3.08
CA ALA A 107 -20.06 -12.16 -4.33
C ALA A 107 -19.44 -12.77 -5.58
N LYS A 108 -18.16 -13.09 -5.58
CA LYS A 108 -17.47 -13.66 -6.74
C LYS A 108 -16.22 -14.42 -6.31
N LYS A 109 -16.00 -15.60 -6.88
CA LYS A 109 -14.72 -16.32 -6.74
C LYS A 109 -13.59 -15.53 -7.41
N GLY A 110 -12.46 -15.36 -6.70
CA GLY A 110 -11.31 -14.62 -7.23
C GLY A 110 -10.22 -14.35 -6.19
N ASN A 111 -9.33 -13.47 -6.54
CA ASN A 111 -8.24 -12.99 -5.70
C ASN A 111 -8.62 -11.66 -5.05
N TYR A 112 -8.40 -11.54 -3.76
CA TYR A 112 -8.73 -10.35 -2.97
C TYR A 112 -7.53 -9.93 -2.12
N LEU A 113 -7.16 -8.65 -2.17
CA LEU A 113 -6.22 -8.04 -1.25
C LEU A 113 -6.96 -7.01 -0.39
N VAL A 114 -6.89 -7.17 0.91
CA VAL A 114 -7.53 -6.28 1.89
C VAL A 114 -6.45 -5.52 2.64
N PHE A 115 -6.42 -4.20 2.47
CA PHE A 115 -5.39 -3.36 3.08
C PHE A 115 -5.91 -2.64 4.33
N PHE A 116 -5.19 -2.77 5.40
CA PHE A 116 -5.48 -2.15 6.70
C PHE A 116 -4.48 -1.04 7.03
N PRO A 117 -4.87 -0.02 7.80
CA PRO A 117 -3.96 1.07 8.18
C PRO A 117 -2.93 0.66 9.25
N SER A 118 -3.06 -0.52 9.86
CA SER A 118 -2.10 -1.04 10.83
C SER A 118 -2.25 -2.55 11.04
N TYR A 119 -1.16 -3.20 11.47
CA TYR A 119 -1.17 -4.63 11.84
C TYR A 119 -2.18 -4.96 12.94
N ARG A 120 -2.29 -4.09 13.95
CA ARG A 120 -3.27 -4.28 15.04
C ARG A 120 -4.70 -4.36 14.49
N MET A 121 -5.10 -3.42 13.63
CA MET A 121 -6.44 -3.43 13.05
C MET A 121 -6.66 -4.64 12.14
N MET A 122 -5.64 -5.04 11.39
CA MET A 122 -5.67 -6.25 10.57
C MET A 122 -5.97 -7.49 11.43
N GLN A 123 -5.22 -7.68 12.52
CA GLN A 123 -5.39 -8.82 13.44
C GLN A 123 -6.76 -8.84 14.12
N GLU A 124 -7.26 -7.69 14.56
CA GLU A 124 -8.60 -7.60 15.19
C GLU A 124 -9.71 -7.98 14.18
N VAL A 125 -9.61 -7.53 12.93
CA VAL A 125 -10.58 -7.90 11.89
C VAL A 125 -10.40 -9.37 11.44
N GLU A 126 -9.17 -9.87 11.37
CA GLU A 126 -8.88 -11.28 11.09
C GLU A 126 -9.55 -12.22 12.09
N GLN A 127 -9.45 -11.91 13.39
CA GLN A 127 -10.14 -12.66 14.43
C GLN A 127 -11.65 -12.70 14.20
N GLU A 128 -12.27 -11.58 13.86
CA GLU A 128 -13.70 -11.53 13.53
C GLU A 128 -14.06 -12.32 12.25
N LEU A 129 -13.13 -12.39 11.31
CA LEU A 129 -13.29 -13.25 10.12
C LEU A 129 -13.20 -14.75 10.45
N GLU A 130 -12.44 -15.14 11.47
CA GLU A 130 -12.27 -16.54 11.90
C GLU A 130 -13.41 -17.06 12.78
N LEU A 131 -14.18 -16.17 13.44
CA LEU A 131 -15.28 -16.53 14.34
C LEU A 131 -16.42 -17.32 13.68
N ALA A 132 -16.58 -17.18 12.37
CA ALA A 132 -17.60 -17.91 11.63
C ALA A 132 -17.04 -18.47 10.32
N PRO A 133 -17.48 -19.65 9.89
CA PRO A 133 -17.05 -20.21 8.60
C PRO A 133 -17.54 -19.32 7.44
N PHE A 134 -16.80 -19.35 6.34
CA PHE A 134 -17.26 -18.78 5.08
C PHE A 134 -18.23 -19.76 4.41
N GLU A 135 -19.21 -19.24 3.69
CA GLU A 135 -20.18 -20.06 2.95
C GLU A 135 -19.52 -20.89 1.85
N THR A 136 -18.44 -20.37 1.27
CA THR A 136 -17.61 -21.06 0.28
C THR A 136 -16.18 -21.21 0.81
N PRO A 137 -15.46 -22.29 0.47
CA PRO A 137 -14.08 -22.46 0.84
C PRO A 137 -13.20 -21.30 0.34
N ILE A 138 -12.42 -20.73 1.24
CA ILE A 138 -11.44 -19.69 0.93
C ILE A 138 -10.06 -20.07 1.46
N GLN A 139 -9.03 -19.47 0.88
CA GLN A 139 -7.68 -19.45 1.43
C GLN A 139 -7.40 -18.06 1.97
N LEU A 140 -7.10 -17.94 3.26
CA LEU A 140 -6.81 -16.68 3.94
C LEU A 140 -5.32 -16.64 4.31
N PHE A 141 -4.64 -15.58 3.91
CA PHE A 141 -3.22 -15.35 4.19
C PHE A 141 -3.05 -13.95 4.77
N SER A 142 -2.21 -13.84 5.81
CA SER A 142 -1.96 -12.55 6.46
C SER A 142 -0.50 -12.13 6.36
N GLN A 143 -0.28 -10.86 6.05
CA GLN A 143 1.04 -10.26 6.03
C GLN A 143 1.66 -10.26 7.42
N LYS A 144 2.89 -10.78 7.56
CA LYS A 144 3.66 -10.69 8.80
C LYS A 144 4.41 -9.35 8.89
N MET A 145 4.71 -8.90 10.13
CA MET A 145 5.43 -7.65 10.39
C MET A 145 6.81 -7.60 9.72
N SER A 146 7.52 -8.72 9.70
CA SER A 146 8.82 -8.84 9.07
C SER A 146 8.79 -10.05 8.15
N MET A 147 8.79 -9.81 6.86
CA MET A 147 8.82 -10.85 5.83
C MET A 147 10.13 -10.77 5.07
N LYS A 148 10.82 -11.92 4.97
CA LYS A 148 11.95 -12.09 4.06
C LYS A 148 11.45 -12.14 2.62
N GLU A 149 12.34 -11.92 1.66
CA GLU A 149 11.97 -11.91 0.23
C GLU A 149 11.27 -13.22 -0.19
N GLN A 150 11.81 -14.36 0.20
CA GLN A 150 11.18 -15.66 -0.08
C GLN A 150 9.76 -15.80 0.49
N GLU A 151 9.49 -15.25 1.68
CA GLU A 151 8.14 -15.29 2.27
C GLU A 151 7.16 -14.37 1.51
N ARG A 152 7.68 -13.26 0.97
CA ARG A 152 6.90 -12.34 0.11
C ARG A 152 6.53 -13.02 -1.21
N GLU A 153 7.51 -13.65 -1.86
CA GLU A 153 7.31 -14.41 -3.10
C GLU A 153 6.29 -15.54 -2.87
N SER A 154 6.46 -16.36 -1.83
CA SER A 154 5.50 -17.41 -1.45
C SER A 154 4.09 -16.87 -1.19
N PHE A 155 3.96 -15.70 -0.56
CA PHE A 155 2.66 -15.08 -0.35
C PHE A 155 1.99 -14.72 -1.69
N LEU A 156 2.74 -14.15 -2.63
CA LEU A 156 2.23 -13.76 -3.95
C LEU A 156 1.89 -14.95 -4.84
N GLU A 157 2.62 -16.07 -4.73
CA GLU A 157 2.37 -17.30 -5.49
C GLU A 157 0.97 -17.90 -5.25
N HIS A 158 0.33 -17.58 -4.12
CA HIS A 158 -1.04 -17.99 -3.85
C HIS A 158 -2.08 -17.29 -4.74
N PHE A 159 -1.75 -16.13 -5.31
CA PHE A 159 -2.66 -15.31 -6.12
C PHE A 159 -2.54 -15.63 -7.61
N GLN A 160 -3.05 -16.78 -8.00
CA GLN A 160 -3.02 -17.27 -9.38
C GLN A 160 -4.12 -16.63 -10.22
N GLU A 161 -3.91 -16.51 -11.53
CA GLU A 161 -4.87 -15.87 -12.46
C GLU A 161 -6.28 -16.50 -12.41
N ASN A 162 -6.34 -17.84 -12.31
CA ASN A 162 -7.59 -18.60 -12.23
C ASN A 162 -7.62 -19.48 -10.98
N PRO A 163 -7.83 -18.92 -9.79
CA PRO A 163 -7.73 -19.68 -8.55
C PRO A 163 -8.82 -20.76 -8.47
N ALA A 164 -8.46 -21.95 -7.97
CA ALA A 164 -9.41 -23.04 -7.76
C ALA A 164 -10.50 -22.66 -6.74
N GLN A 165 -10.10 -21.89 -5.72
CA GLN A 165 -10.97 -21.31 -4.69
C GLN A 165 -10.59 -19.84 -4.45
N THR A 166 -11.46 -19.09 -3.79
CA THR A 166 -11.20 -17.69 -3.46
C THR A 166 -9.95 -17.55 -2.57
N THR A 167 -9.02 -16.69 -2.98
CA THR A 167 -7.79 -16.39 -2.24
C THR A 167 -7.87 -14.98 -1.68
N VAL A 168 -7.61 -14.82 -0.40
CA VAL A 168 -7.71 -13.55 0.33
C VAL A 168 -6.40 -13.26 1.04
N GLY A 169 -5.78 -12.13 0.75
CA GLY A 169 -4.61 -11.61 1.44
C GLY A 169 -4.97 -10.41 2.31
N LEU A 170 -4.67 -10.51 3.61
CA LEU A 170 -4.76 -9.38 4.53
C LEU A 170 -3.39 -8.71 4.60
N CYS A 171 -3.35 -7.43 4.25
CA CYS A 171 -2.12 -6.65 4.11
C CYS A 171 -2.22 -5.33 4.87
N VAL A 172 -1.07 -4.66 5.07
CA VAL A 172 -1.01 -3.34 5.71
C VAL A 172 -0.61 -2.29 4.69
N MET A 173 -1.32 -1.15 4.68
CA MET A 173 -0.98 0.01 3.85
C MET A 173 0.44 0.49 4.15
N GLY A 174 1.20 0.82 3.10
CA GLY A 174 2.61 1.17 3.23
C GLY A 174 3.53 0.01 3.59
N GLY A 175 2.99 -1.21 3.69
CA GLY A 175 3.76 -2.44 3.83
C GLY A 175 4.31 -2.94 2.50
N VAL A 176 4.99 -4.09 2.56
CA VAL A 176 5.71 -4.69 1.41
C VAL A 176 4.84 -5.07 0.21
N PHE A 177 3.52 -5.12 0.38
CA PHE A 177 2.55 -5.39 -0.68
C PHE A 177 1.77 -4.15 -1.13
N GLY A 178 2.08 -2.96 -0.60
CA GLY A 178 1.41 -1.72 -0.97
C GLY A 178 1.79 -1.21 -2.36
N GLU A 179 3.00 -1.52 -2.80
CA GLU A 179 3.56 -1.13 -4.10
C GLU A 179 4.47 -2.23 -4.65
N GLY A 180 4.70 -2.19 -5.96
CA GLY A 180 5.69 -3.06 -6.61
C GLY A 180 5.32 -4.54 -6.67
N ILE A 181 4.04 -4.88 -6.58
CA ILE A 181 3.55 -6.25 -6.79
C ILE A 181 2.95 -6.37 -8.20
N ASP A 182 3.30 -7.47 -8.86
CA ASP A 182 2.72 -7.86 -10.14
C ASP A 182 1.90 -9.14 -9.91
N LEU A 183 0.58 -8.98 -9.92
CA LEU A 183 -0.36 -10.10 -9.79
C LEU A 183 -0.83 -10.48 -11.20
N LYS A 184 -0.59 -11.71 -11.57
CA LYS A 184 -0.99 -12.28 -12.88
C LYS A 184 -2.46 -12.62 -12.92
#